data_0272d2096ce38b6aac3d6bd862fa45dc
#
_entry.id   0272d2096ce38b6aac3d6bd862fa45dc
#
_cell.length_a   1.000
_cell.length_b   1.000
_cell.length_c   1.000
_cell.angle_alpha   90.00
_cell.angle_beta   90.00
_cell.angle_gamma   90.00
#
_symmetry.space_group_name_H-M   'P 1'
#
loop_
_entity.id
_entity.type
_entity.pdbx_description
1 polymer ?
#
loop_
_entity_poly.entity_id
_entity_poly.type
_entity_poly.pdbx_seq_one_letter_code
_entity_poly.pdbx_strand_id
1 'polypeptide(L)'
;MNGIRKKEIEEFLNTNFSFRTEKIELYNEALTHSSNGLPNNQRLAFLGDSVLRLIIREHYFSEHPDWDKGELTKKCSETIEPNKNFANIASNLEIVEYIKFGKTYDNRPDDKENATISAEAFEALFGAVYCDQGLDKAKEVAGKLKMF
;
A
#
# COMPACT_ATOMS: atom_id res chain seq x y z
N MET A 1 19.67 5.86 6.15
CA MET A 1 18.46 5.96 7.02
C MET A 1 18.92 5.98 8.47
N ASN A 2 18.39 6.91 9.26
CA ASN A 2 18.77 6.96 10.68
C ASN A 2 18.03 5.90 11.51
N GLY A 3 18.51 5.64 12.74
CA GLY A 3 17.97 4.61 13.61
C GLY A 3 16.54 4.85 14.06
N ILE A 4 16.13 6.11 14.21
CA ILE A 4 14.75 6.49 14.59
C ILE A 4 13.79 6.10 13.47
N ARG A 5 14.11 6.46 12.24
CA ARG A 5 13.31 6.17 11.05
C ARG A 5 13.15 4.66 10.86
N LYS A 6 14.25 3.93 10.98
CA LYS A 6 14.25 2.48 10.88
C LYS A 6 13.28 1.86 11.89
N LYS A 7 13.35 2.30 13.13
CA LYS A 7 12.51 1.78 14.22
C LYS A 7 11.03 2.08 13.99
N GLU A 8 10.71 3.28 13.52
CA GLU A 8 9.33 3.66 13.19
C GLU A 8 8.73 2.74 12.13
N ILE A 9 9.50 2.45 11.08
CA ILE A 9 9.06 1.57 9.99
C ILE A 9 8.91 0.13 10.51
N GLU A 10 9.86 -0.37 11.28
CA GLU A 10 9.78 -1.70 11.90
C GLU A 10 8.53 -1.84 12.77
N GLU A 11 8.22 -0.85 13.57
CA GLU A 11 7.02 -0.83 14.41
C GLU A 11 5.75 -0.81 13.57
N PHE A 12 5.71 0.01 12.52
CA PHE A 12 4.57 0.06 11.60
C PHE A 12 4.30 -1.32 10.98
N LEU A 13 5.33 -1.97 10.44
CA LEU A 13 5.21 -3.27 9.79
C LEU A 13 4.78 -4.35 10.78
N ASN A 14 5.37 -4.36 11.97
CA ASN A 14 5.04 -5.35 12.98
C ASN A 14 3.60 -5.18 13.48
N THR A 15 3.19 -3.96 13.75
CA THR A 15 1.84 -3.66 14.27
C THR A 15 0.75 -3.91 13.24
N ASN A 16 0.95 -3.47 12.00
CA ASN A 16 -0.11 -3.44 10.98
C ASN A 16 -0.07 -4.61 10.01
N PHE A 17 1.12 -5.10 9.69
CA PHE A 17 1.32 -6.19 8.72
C PHE A 17 1.77 -7.49 9.39
N SER A 18 2.11 -7.45 10.66
CA SER A 18 2.51 -8.59 11.50
C SER A 18 3.71 -9.38 10.97
N PHE A 19 4.71 -8.68 10.46
CA PHE A 19 5.96 -9.32 10.11
C PHE A 19 7.16 -8.41 10.39
N ARG A 20 8.34 -9.03 10.35
CA ARG A 20 9.63 -8.35 10.43
C ARG A 20 10.41 -8.62 9.16
N THR A 21 11.29 -7.72 8.80
CA THR A 21 12.12 -7.84 7.61
C THR A 21 13.52 -7.28 7.85
N GLU A 22 14.50 -7.83 7.12
CA GLU A 22 15.84 -7.27 7.05
C GLU A 22 15.95 -6.26 5.89
N LYS A 23 14.95 -6.23 4.98
CA LYS A 23 14.92 -5.34 3.81
C LYS A 23 14.19 -4.04 4.10
N ILE A 24 14.48 -3.43 5.22
CA ILE A 24 13.79 -2.23 5.70
C ILE A 24 13.92 -1.04 4.74
N GLU A 25 15.01 -0.97 3.97
CA GLU A 25 15.21 0.10 2.97
C GLU A 25 14.11 0.11 1.90
N LEU A 26 13.59 -1.05 1.54
CA LEU A 26 12.52 -1.17 0.56
C LEU A 26 11.24 -0.50 1.05
N TYR A 27 10.94 -0.65 2.33
CA TYR A 27 9.77 -0.03 2.97
C TYR A 27 9.99 1.46 3.22
N ASN A 28 11.22 1.87 3.48
CA ASN A 28 11.57 3.28 3.54
C ASN A 28 11.35 3.95 2.17
N GLU A 29 11.74 3.29 1.08
CA GLU A 29 11.46 3.76 -0.27
C GLU A 29 9.94 3.87 -0.53
N ALA A 30 9.18 2.85 -0.15
CA ALA A 30 7.72 2.84 -0.27
C ALA A 30 7.06 4.01 0.48
N LEU A 31 7.64 4.42 1.60
CA LEU A 31 7.16 5.51 2.45
C LEU A 31 7.87 6.84 2.17
N THR A 32 8.50 6.98 1.02
CA THR A 32 9.17 8.22 0.61
C THR A 32 8.40 8.84 -0.55
N HIS A 33 7.84 10.03 -0.32
CA HIS A 33 7.10 10.79 -1.32
C HIS A 33 8.04 11.32 -2.42
N SER A 34 7.51 11.46 -3.64
CA SER A 34 8.27 11.95 -4.80
C SER A 34 8.89 13.34 -4.61
N SER A 35 8.32 14.18 -3.73
CA SER A 35 8.88 15.49 -3.39
C SER A 35 10.28 15.40 -2.78
N ASN A 36 10.67 14.24 -2.25
CA ASN A 36 12.00 14.02 -1.66
C ASN A 36 13.06 13.62 -2.70
N GLY A 37 12.70 13.54 -3.99
CA GLY A 37 13.60 13.08 -5.03
C GLY A 37 13.68 11.55 -5.11
N LEU A 38 14.77 11.04 -5.65
CA LEU A 38 15.00 9.60 -5.81
C LEU A 38 15.96 9.08 -4.73
N PRO A 39 15.79 7.83 -4.25
CA PRO A 39 14.67 6.93 -4.55
C PRO A 39 13.37 7.36 -3.84
N ASN A 40 12.23 7.05 -4.45
CA ASN A 40 10.91 7.36 -3.90
C ASN A 40 9.91 6.24 -4.21
N ASN A 41 8.67 6.42 -3.81
CA ASN A 41 7.65 5.37 -3.86
C ASN A 41 7.02 5.11 -5.24
N GLN A 42 7.36 5.86 -6.28
CA GLN A 42 6.65 5.82 -7.56
C GLN A 42 6.73 4.44 -8.25
N ARG A 43 7.91 3.87 -8.33
CA ARG A 43 8.09 2.57 -8.98
C ARG A 43 7.44 1.43 -8.20
N LEU A 44 7.55 1.47 -6.88
CA LEU A 44 6.90 0.48 -6.02
C LEU A 44 5.38 0.59 -6.08
N ALA A 45 4.84 1.80 -6.16
CA ALA A 45 3.40 2.02 -6.33
C ALA A 45 2.89 1.45 -7.66
N PHE A 46 3.65 1.65 -8.74
CA PHE A 46 3.33 1.06 -10.04
C PHE A 46 3.20 -0.47 -9.95
N LEU A 47 4.16 -1.13 -9.32
CA LEU A 47 4.12 -2.58 -9.12
C LEU A 47 3.00 -2.98 -8.16
N GLY A 48 2.88 -2.28 -7.06
CA GLY A 48 1.91 -2.56 -6.02
C GLY A 48 0.45 -2.45 -6.47
N ASP A 49 0.15 -1.53 -7.39
CA ASP A 49 -1.16 -1.44 -8.01
C ASP A 49 -1.54 -2.77 -8.68
N SER A 50 -0.63 -3.37 -9.43
CA SER A 50 -0.85 -4.67 -10.08
C SER A 50 -0.98 -5.81 -9.07
N VAL A 51 -0.18 -5.80 -8.01
CA VAL A 51 -0.25 -6.80 -6.94
C VAL A 51 -1.61 -6.76 -6.25
N LEU A 52 -2.08 -5.58 -5.89
CA LEU A 52 -3.38 -5.39 -5.26
C LEU A 52 -4.53 -5.82 -6.16
N ARG A 53 -4.48 -5.48 -7.45
CA ARG A 53 -5.50 -5.89 -8.42
C ARG A 53 -5.55 -7.41 -8.57
N LEU A 54 -4.40 -8.05 -8.62
CA LEU A 54 -4.34 -9.51 -8.70
C LEU A 54 -4.94 -10.16 -7.46
N ILE A 55 -4.60 -9.68 -6.28
CA ILE A 55 -5.12 -10.18 -5.00
C ILE A 55 -6.65 -10.08 -4.96
N ILE A 56 -7.19 -8.93 -5.30
CA ILE A 56 -8.64 -8.68 -5.29
C ILE A 56 -9.34 -9.56 -6.33
N ARG A 57 -8.81 -9.65 -7.54
CA ARG A 57 -9.38 -10.46 -8.61
C ARG A 57 -9.36 -11.94 -8.28
N GLU A 58 -8.25 -12.44 -7.75
CA GLU A 58 -8.14 -13.82 -7.33
C GLU A 58 -9.13 -14.15 -6.22
N HIS A 59 -9.31 -13.24 -5.27
CA HIS A 59 -10.28 -13.41 -4.19
C HIS A 59 -11.70 -13.64 -4.75
N TYR A 60 -12.20 -12.72 -5.57
CA TYR A 60 -13.56 -12.84 -6.11
C TYR A 60 -13.70 -13.98 -7.12
N PHE A 61 -12.67 -14.25 -7.89
CA PHE A 61 -12.64 -15.43 -8.77
C PHE A 61 -12.83 -16.73 -7.98
N SER A 62 -12.17 -16.86 -6.85
CA SER A 62 -12.23 -18.06 -6.00
C SER A 62 -13.54 -18.16 -5.21
N GLU A 63 -14.03 -17.03 -4.70
CA GLU A 63 -15.25 -17.00 -3.88
C GLU A 63 -16.53 -17.16 -4.70
N HIS A 64 -16.51 -16.82 -5.97
CA HIS A 64 -17.69 -16.81 -6.84
C HIS A 64 -17.47 -17.59 -8.14
N PRO A 65 -17.33 -18.91 -8.07
CA PRO A 65 -17.07 -19.72 -9.27
C PRO A 65 -18.23 -19.71 -10.28
N ASP A 66 -19.41 -19.27 -9.86
CA ASP A 66 -20.62 -19.16 -10.67
C ASP A 66 -20.77 -17.78 -11.36
N TRP A 67 -19.93 -16.81 -11.03
CA TRP A 67 -19.98 -15.48 -11.65
C TRP A 67 -19.29 -15.46 -13.01
N ASP A 68 -19.89 -14.76 -13.96
CA ASP A 68 -19.27 -14.53 -15.26
C ASP A 68 -18.23 -13.40 -15.22
N LYS A 69 -17.58 -13.17 -16.33
CA LYS A 69 -16.56 -12.12 -16.45
C LYS A 69 -17.11 -10.73 -16.12
N GLY A 70 -18.34 -10.43 -16.54
CA GLY A 70 -18.98 -9.14 -16.29
C GLY A 70 -19.23 -8.90 -14.81
N GLU A 71 -19.76 -9.90 -14.12
CA GLU A 71 -20.03 -9.85 -12.68
C GLU A 71 -18.72 -9.66 -11.88
N LEU A 72 -17.70 -10.44 -12.22
CA LEU A 72 -16.38 -10.35 -11.58
C LEU A 72 -15.75 -8.96 -11.81
N THR A 73 -15.78 -8.47 -13.04
CA THR A 73 -15.23 -7.17 -13.39
C THR A 73 -15.94 -6.04 -12.62
N LYS A 74 -17.27 -6.10 -12.57
CA LYS A 74 -18.06 -5.10 -11.83
C LYS A 74 -17.68 -5.07 -10.35
N LYS A 75 -17.62 -6.23 -9.71
CA LYS A 75 -17.27 -6.33 -8.29
C LYS A 75 -15.86 -5.83 -8.00
N CYS A 76 -14.91 -6.18 -8.84
CA CYS A 76 -13.53 -5.72 -8.69
C CYS A 76 -13.43 -4.20 -8.85
N SER A 77 -14.13 -3.62 -9.83
CA SER A 77 -14.18 -2.17 -10.02
C SER A 77 -14.77 -1.45 -8.82
N GLU A 78 -15.83 -1.97 -8.22
CA GLU A 78 -16.43 -1.41 -7.00
C GLU A 78 -15.47 -1.46 -5.80
N THR A 79 -14.56 -2.42 -5.78
CA THR A 79 -13.59 -2.59 -4.69
C THR A 79 -12.33 -1.74 -4.92
N ILE A 80 -11.88 -1.63 -6.17
CA ILE A 80 -10.66 -0.93 -6.55
C ILE A 80 -10.93 0.55 -6.84
N GLU A 81 -12.05 0.85 -7.47
CA GLU A 81 -12.43 2.21 -7.87
C GLU A 81 -13.59 2.76 -7.03
N PRO A 82 -13.58 4.04 -6.75
CA PRO A 82 -12.43 4.92 -6.85
C PRO A 82 -11.45 4.55 -5.73
N ASN A 83 -10.23 4.97 -5.77
CA ASN A 83 -9.18 4.72 -4.75
C ASN A 83 -9.63 4.96 -3.30
N LYS A 84 -10.90 5.17 -3.08
CA LYS A 84 -11.52 5.40 -1.76
C LYS A 84 -11.26 4.25 -0.79
N ASN A 85 -11.32 3.00 -1.28
CA ASN A 85 -11.10 1.86 -0.40
C ASN A 85 -9.65 1.84 0.10
N PHE A 86 -8.70 2.02 -0.79
CA PHE A 86 -7.28 2.08 -0.41
C PHE A 86 -6.97 3.32 0.42
N ALA A 87 -7.56 4.47 0.06
CA ALA A 87 -7.41 5.69 0.83
C ALA A 87 -7.97 5.55 2.25
N ASN A 88 -9.13 4.89 2.40
CA ASN A 88 -9.74 4.64 3.70
C ASN A 88 -8.87 3.71 4.56
N ILE A 89 -8.37 2.62 3.98
CA ILE A 89 -7.48 1.70 4.69
C ILE A 89 -6.18 2.41 5.09
N ALA A 90 -5.59 3.16 4.16
CA ALA A 90 -4.37 3.93 4.41
C ALA A 90 -4.58 4.99 5.50
N SER A 91 -5.73 5.65 5.51
CA SER A 91 -6.10 6.61 6.55
C SER A 91 -6.22 5.95 7.92
N ASN A 92 -6.88 4.79 7.98
CA ASN A 92 -7.02 4.04 9.24
C ASN A 92 -5.68 3.55 9.78
N LEU A 93 -4.72 3.28 8.90
CA LEU A 93 -3.35 2.91 9.26
C LEU A 93 -2.48 4.13 9.60
N GLU A 94 -3.00 5.33 9.41
CA GLU A 94 -2.26 6.60 9.63
C GLU A 94 -0.95 6.65 8.82
N ILE A 95 -0.97 6.10 7.60
CA ILE A 95 0.21 5.99 6.74
C ILE A 95 0.90 7.33 6.53
N VAL A 96 0.14 8.42 6.40
CA VAL A 96 0.70 9.76 6.17
C VAL A 96 1.71 10.16 7.24
N GLU A 97 1.54 9.71 8.47
CA GLU A 97 2.45 10.02 9.58
C GLU A 97 3.84 9.38 9.39
N TYR A 98 3.93 8.35 8.55
CA TYR A 98 5.18 7.64 8.26
C TYR A 98 5.82 8.06 6.94
N ILE A 99 5.17 8.94 6.15
CA ILE A 99 5.67 9.37 4.85
C ILE A 99 6.76 10.42 5.02
N LYS A 100 7.88 10.20 4.36
CA LYS A 100 8.96 11.18 4.28
C LYS A 100 8.71 12.09 3.08
N PHE A 101 8.53 13.38 3.36
CA PHE A 101 8.35 14.41 2.35
C PHE A 101 9.67 15.17 2.09
N GLY A 102 9.78 15.80 0.94
CA GLY A 102 10.89 16.69 0.62
C GLY A 102 10.81 18.01 1.40
N LYS A 103 11.95 18.71 1.49
CA LYS A 103 12.08 19.97 2.26
C LYS A 103 11.21 21.10 1.71
N THR A 104 10.84 21.04 0.44
CA THR A 104 9.97 22.05 -0.21
C THR A 104 8.49 21.82 0.08
N TYR A 105 8.15 20.72 0.72
CA TYR A 105 6.79 20.38 1.10
C TYR A 105 6.50 20.89 2.51
N ASP A 106 6.41 22.22 2.65
CA ASP A 106 6.37 22.89 3.96
C ASP A 106 5.05 22.74 4.71
N ASN A 107 3.98 22.45 4.00
CA ASN A 107 2.65 22.30 4.59
C ASN A 107 2.15 20.86 4.45
N ARG A 108 1.49 20.36 5.48
CA ARG A 108 0.79 19.09 5.37
C ARG A 108 -0.23 19.20 4.23
N PRO A 109 -0.38 18.13 3.42
CA PRO A 109 -1.39 18.12 2.37
C PRO A 109 -2.78 18.35 2.95
N ASP A 110 -3.68 18.96 2.16
CA ASP A 110 -5.08 19.01 2.53
C ASP A 110 -5.69 17.59 2.51
N ASP A 111 -6.92 17.44 2.98
CA ASP A 111 -7.57 16.13 3.10
C ASP A 111 -7.64 15.37 1.78
N LYS A 112 -7.85 16.07 0.66
CA LYS A 112 -7.93 15.47 -0.66
C LYS A 112 -6.57 14.99 -1.16
N GLU A 113 -5.54 15.82 -1.03
CA GLU A 113 -4.16 15.45 -1.37
C GLU A 113 -3.69 14.33 -0.46
N ASN A 114 -4.04 14.39 0.82
CA ASN A 114 -3.69 13.39 1.82
C ASN A 114 -4.22 12.00 1.44
N ALA A 115 -5.46 11.93 0.97
CA ALA A 115 -6.07 10.67 0.52
C ALA A 115 -5.30 10.07 -0.67
N THR A 116 -4.94 10.89 -1.64
CA THR A 116 -4.19 10.45 -2.83
C THR A 116 -2.78 9.99 -2.46
N ILE A 117 -2.08 10.77 -1.65
CA ILE A 117 -0.72 10.47 -1.20
C ILE A 117 -0.68 9.19 -0.37
N SER A 118 -1.64 9.03 0.53
CA SER A 118 -1.74 7.83 1.38
C SER A 118 -2.07 6.58 0.56
N ALA A 119 -2.98 6.68 -0.41
CA ALA A 119 -3.30 5.57 -1.30
C ALA A 119 -2.09 5.13 -2.13
N GLU A 120 -1.31 6.06 -2.65
CA GLU A 120 -0.10 5.78 -3.40
C GLU A 120 0.96 5.10 -2.55
N ALA A 121 1.17 5.58 -1.33
CA ALA A 121 2.10 4.96 -0.38
C ALA A 121 1.62 3.54 0.01
N PHE A 122 0.32 3.35 0.15
CA PHE A 122 -0.28 2.04 0.41
C PHE A 122 0.01 1.06 -0.74
N GLU A 123 -0.19 1.48 -1.98
CA GLU A 123 0.17 0.67 -3.15
C GLU A 123 1.68 0.34 -3.14
N ALA A 124 2.52 1.33 -2.85
CA ALA A 124 3.96 1.15 -2.78
C ALA A 124 4.37 0.15 -1.69
N LEU A 125 3.71 0.16 -0.55
CA LEU A 125 3.94 -0.82 0.52
C LEU A 125 3.63 -2.24 0.05
N PHE A 126 2.56 -2.45 -0.72
CA PHE A 126 2.26 -3.75 -1.30
C PHE A 126 3.28 -4.17 -2.36
N GLY A 127 3.79 -3.23 -3.13
CA GLY A 127 4.91 -3.47 -4.03
C GLY A 127 6.16 -3.94 -3.26
N ALA A 128 6.45 -3.29 -2.13
CA ALA A 128 7.56 -3.66 -1.26
C ALA A 128 7.37 -5.05 -0.65
N VAL A 129 6.19 -5.36 -0.14
CA VAL A 129 5.89 -6.70 0.42
C VAL A 129 6.09 -7.78 -0.64
N TYR A 130 5.59 -7.54 -1.85
CA TYR A 130 5.77 -8.48 -2.95
C TYR A 130 7.24 -8.71 -3.29
N CYS A 131 8.03 -7.65 -3.41
CA CYS A 131 9.46 -7.76 -3.70
C CYS A 131 10.24 -8.45 -2.59
N ASP A 132 9.86 -8.20 -1.35
CA ASP A 132 10.53 -8.75 -0.17
C ASP A 132 10.14 -10.20 0.12
N GLN A 133 8.85 -10.50 0.10
CA GLN A 133 8.32 -11.76 0.63
C GLN A 133 7.35 -12.50 -0.29
N GLY A 134 7.07 -11.96 -1.47
CA GLY A 134 6.25 -12.63 -2.48
C GLY A 134 4.74 -12.42 -2.36
N LEU A 135 4.01 -13.02 -3.30
CA LEU A 135 2.56 -12.85 -3.44
C LEU A 135 1.78 -13.40 -2.25
N ASP A 136 2.14 -14.56 -1.74
CA ASP A 136 1.41 -15.18 -0.64
C ASP A 136 1.43 -14.31 0.61
N LYS A 137 2.56 -13.68 0.89
CA LYS A 137 2.66 -12.73 2.00
C LYS A 137 1.82 -11.48 1.76
N ALA A 138 1.83 -10.97 0.54
CA ALA A 138 0.98 -9.83 0.18
C ALA A 138 -0.51 -10.16 0.37
N LYS A 139 -0.93 -11.36 -0.02
CA LYS A 139 -2.31 -11.85 0.20
C LYS A 139 -2.65 -11.94 1.68
N GLU A 140 -1.73 -12.45 2.48
CA GLU A 140 -1.90 -12.56 3.94
C GLU A 140 -2.10 -11.18 4.57
N VAL A 141 -1.29 -10.20 4.18
CA VAL A 141 -1.42 -8.81 4.65
C VAL A 141 -2.76 -8.21 4.22
N ALA A 142 -3.17 -8.41 2.97
CA ALA A 142 -4.46 -7.93 2.46
C ALA A 142 -5.64 -8.51 3.26
N GLY A 143 -5.60 -9.79 3.59
CA GLY A 143 -6.59 -10.45 4.42
C GLY A 143 -6.66 -9.86 5.83
N LYS A 144 -5.51 -9.58 6.42
CA LYS A 144 -5.42 -8.92 7.74
C LYS A 144 -6.06 -7.55 7.75
N LEU A 145 -5.87 -6.79 6.69
CA LEU A 145 -6.42 -5.45 6.54
C LEU A 145 -7.89 -5.46 6.12
N LYS A 146 -8.49 -6.64 5.94
CA LYS A 146 -9.90 -6.81 5.58
C LYS A 146 -10.27 -6.02 4.31
N MET A 147 -9.46 -6.18 3.27
CA MET A 147 -9.65 -5.46 2.00
C MET A 147 -10.88 -5.96 1.22
N PHE A 148 -11.40 -7.11 1.56
CA PHE A 148 -12.55 -7.74 0.91
C PHE A 148 -13.33 -8.63 1.89
#